data_9affd0743a1f8946bdd3efd5df30f996
#
_entry.id   9affd0743a1f8946bdd3efd5df30f996
#
_cell.length_a   1.000
_cell.length_b   1.000
_cell.length_c   1.000
_cell.angle_alpha   90.00
_cell.angle_beta   90.00
_cell.angle_gamma   90.00
#
_symmetry.space_group_name_H-M   'P 1'
#
loop_
_entity.id
_entity.type
_entity.pdbx_description
1 polymer ?
#
loop_
_entity_poly.entity_id
_entity_poly.type
_entity_poly.pdbx_seq_one_letter_code
_entity_poly.pdbx_strand_id
1 'polypeptide(L)'
;MINISEKSIVRRYARASGKILLKPETINAIKEGTVKKGDVFTSAKISGIQGAKEAWARMPYCHQVPLESVDFDLDVSDDEVKVSCGVMANWKTGVEMDALSCVSSALLTVWDMVKYIEKDETGNYPSTKMYDLKVERKEKGHA
;
A
#
# COMPACT_ATOMS: atom_id res chain seq x y z
N MET A 1 0.90 -4.17 -23.95
CA MET A 1 0.10 -5.04 -23.06
C MET A 1 -0.07 -6.41 -23.66
N ILE A 2 0.02 -7.42 -22.84
CA ILE A 2 -0.22 -8.80 -23.30
C ILE A 2 -1.72 -9.02 -23.46
N ASN A 3 -2.12 -9.67 -24.57
CA ASN A 3 -3.52 -9.99 -24.79
C ASN A 3 -3.97 -11.12 -23.85
N ILE A 4 -4.99 -10.88 -23.06
CA ILE A 4 -5.54 -11.83 -22.08
C ILE A 4 -6.97 -12.27 -22.44
N SER A 5 -7.44 -11.98 -23.66
CA SER A 5 -8.82 -12.26 -24.06
C SER A 5 -9.20 -13.75 -23.97
N GLU A 6 -8.23 -14.64 -24.19
CA GLU A 6 -8.44 -16.09 -24.16
C GLU A 6 -8.30 -16.72 -22.75
N LYS A 7 -7.88 -15.93 -21.75
CA LYS A 7 -7.72 -16.44 -20.38
C LYS A 7 -9.07 -16.57 -19.69
N SER A 8 -9.20 -17.60 -18.88
CA SER A 8 -10.41 -17.85 -18.09
C SER A 8 -10.51 -16.87 -16.93
N ILE A 9 -11.74 -16.53 -16.55
CA ILE A 9 -12.03 -15.79 -15.33
C ILE A 9 -11.99 -16.78 -14.18
N VAL A 10 -11.08 -16.55 -13.22
CA VAL A 10 -10.96 -17.34 -12.00
C VAL A 10 -10.78 -16.39 -10.82
N ARG A 11 -10.96 -16.90 -9.61
CA ARG A 11 -10.69 -16.13 -8.39
C ARG A 11 -9.20 -15.84 -8.29
N ARG A 12 -8.86 -14.58 -8.07
CA ARG A 12 -7.50 -14.11 -7.89
C ARG A 12 -7.39 -13.42 -6.54
N TYR A 13 -6.34 -13.74 -5.81
CA TYR A 13 -6.01 -13.08 -4.55
C TYR A 13 -4.53 -12.79 -4.50
N ALA A 14 -4.16 -11.64 -3.96
CA ALA A 14 -2.77 -11.31 -3.67
C ALA A 14 -2.71 -10.52 -2.37
N ARG A 15 -1.70 -10.79 -1.57
CA ARG A 15 -1.38 -10.01 -0.38
C ARG A 15 0.02 -9.46 -0.53
N ALA A 16 0.15 -8.16 -0.32
CA ALA A 16 1.43 -7.45 -0.34
C ALA A 16 1.65 -6.76 1.00
N SER A 17 2.90 -6.48 1.31
CA SER A 17 3.28 -5.71 2.48
C SER A 17 4.49 -4.83 2.20
N GLY A 18 4.68 -3.83 3.05
CA GLY A 18 5.83 -2.94 3.00
C GLY A 18 5.93 -2.17 4.30
N LYS A 19 7.05 -1.49 4.48
CA LYS A 19 7.37 -0.80 5.73
C LYS A 19 7.93 0.59 5.47
N ILE A 20 7.75 1.47 6.45
CA ILE A 20 8.43 2.77 6.49
C ILE A 20 9.09 2.91 7.86
N LEU A 21 10.40 3.21 7.83
CA LEU A 21 11.19 3.49 9.03
C LEU A 21 10.99 4.93 9.43
N LEU A 22 10.63 5.17 10.68
CA LEU A 22 10.30 6.48 11.22
C LEU A 22 11.02 6.73 12.54
N LYS A 23 11.24 8.00 12.88
CA LYS A 23 11.80 8.41 14.15
C LYS A 23 10.87 8.05 15.31
N PRO A 24 11.39 7.81 16.52
CA PRO A 24 10.55 7.52 17.69
C PRO A 24 9.49 8.59 17.96
N GLU A 25 9.84 9.86 17.81
CA GLU A 25 8.88 10.97 18.01
C GLU A 25 7.73 10.94 16.99
N THR A 26 7.99 10.51 15.77
CA THR A 26 6.96 10.33 14.73
C THR A 26 6.04 9.19 15.10
N ILE A 27 6.60 8.07 15.53
CA ILE A 27 5.83 6.91 15.99
C ILE A 27 4.92 7.31 17.15
N ASN A 28 5.44 8.06 18.11
CA ASN A 28 4.65 8.54 19.25
C ASN A 28 3.50 9.45 18.79
N ALA A 29 3.75 10.36 17.86
CA ALA A 29 2.71 11.24 17.32
C ALA A 29 1.59 10.44 16.64
N ILE A 30 1.95 9.40 15.90
CA ILE A 30 0.96 8.51 15.25
C ILE A 30 0.13 7.79 16.31
N LYS A 31 0.78 7.19 17.32
CA LYS A 31 0.09 6.46 18.40
C LYS A 31 -0.81 7.36 19.22
N GLU A 32 -0.40 8.60 19.50
CA GLU A 32 -1.14 9.56 20.31
C GLU A 32 -2.20 10.32 19.51
N GLY A 33 -2.20 10.19 18.19
CA GLY A 33 -3.14 10.91 17.33
C GLY A 33 -2.88 12.41 17.25
N THR A 34 -1.62 12.84 17.37
CA THR A 34 -1.24 14.26 17.35
C THR A 34 -0.64 14.73 16.05
N VAL A 35 -0.67 13.92 15.00
CA VAL A 35 -0.18 14.31 13.67
C VAL A 35 -1.04 15.45 13.13
N LYS A 36 -0.39 16.54 12.70
CA LYS A 36 -1.07 17.78 12.30
C LYS A 36 -2.05 17.61 11.14
N LYS A 37 -1.75 16.72 10.20
CA LYS A 37 -2.60 16.49 9.00
C LYS A 37 -3.79 15.59 9.27
N GLY A 38 -3.90 15.01 10.48
CA GLY A 38 -5.04 14.20 10.87
C GLY A 38 -4.68 12.75 11.17
N ASP A 39 -5.67 11.87 11.05
CA ASP A 39 -5.52 10.45 11.37
C ASP A 39 -4.76 9.69 10.28
N VAL A 40 -3.60 9.17 10.65
CA VAL A 40 -2.71 8.48 9.72
C VAL A 40 -3.34 7.17 9.23
N PHE A 41 -3.95 6.39 10.11
CA PHE A 41 -4.57 5.11 9.71
C PHE A 41 -5.65 5.32 8.64
N THR A 42 -6.58 6.22 8.91
CA THR A 42 -7.70 6.46 7.98
C THR A 42 -7.20 6.99 6.63
N SER A 43 -6.29 7.94 6.64
CA SER A 43 -5.74 8.54 5.42
C SER A 43 -4.96 7.51 4.60
N ALA A 44 -4.13 6.70 5.25
CA ALA A 44 -3.37 5.64 4.59
C ALA A 44 -4.29 4.58 3.99
N LYS A 45 -5.34 4.20 4.71
CA LYS A 45 -6.32 3.22 4.23
C LYS A 45 -7.04 3.72 2.97
N ILE A 46 -7.53 4.95 3.00
CA ILE A 46 -8.23 5.55 1.84
C ILE A 46 -7.28 5.63 0.65
N SER A 47 -6.07 6.13 0.86
CA SER A 47 -5.05 6.22 -0.18
C SER A 47 -4.67 4.85 -0.73
N GLY A 48 -4.54 3.85 0.14
CA GLY A 48 -4.21 2.49 -0.25
C GLY A 48 -5.30 1.89 -1.14
N ILE A 49 -6.56 2.01 -0.74
CA ILE A 49 -7.68 1.51 -1.54
C ILE A 49 -7.71 2.21 -2.91
N GLN A 50 -7.52 3.52 -2.93
CA GLN A 50 -7.47 4.29 -4.17
C GLN A 50 -6.30 3.84 -5.05
N GLY A 51 -5.13 3.61 -4.45
CA GLY A 51 -3.95 3.10 -5.15
C GLY A 51 -4.20 1.74 -5.79
N ALA A 52 -4.84 0.83 -5.08
CA ALA A 52 -5.22 -0.48 -5.63
C ALA A 52 -6.14 -0.32 -6.86
N LYS A 53 -7.14 0.53 -6.75
CA LYS A 53 -8.14 0.76 -7.82
C LYS A 53 -7.55 1.45 -9.05
N GLU A 54 -6.43 2.14 -8.90
CA GLU A 54 -5.79 2.92 -9.97
C GLU A 54 -4.44 2.35 -10.44
N ALA A 55 -4.09 1.14 -10.03
CA ALA A 55 -2.81 0.51 -10.39
C ALA A 55 -2.59 0.53 -11.90
N TRP A 56 -3.60 0.16 -12.67
CA TRP A 56 -3.56 0.12 -14.13
C TRP A 56 -3.24 1.48 -14.76
N ALA A 57 -3.66 2.57 -14.13
CA ALA A 57 -3.44 3.93 -14.65
C ALA A 57 -1.98 4.38 -14.47
N ARG A 58 -1.25 3.77 -13.56
CA ARG A 58 0.14 4.15 -13.21
C ARG A 58 1.18 3.31 -13.93
N MET A 59 0.80 2.14 -14.42
CA MET A 59 1.71 1.18 -15.06
C MET A 59 1.20 0.87 -16.46
N PRO A 60 1.96 1.24 -17.52
CA PRO A 60 1.42 1.24 -18.89
C PRO A 60 1.01 -0.14 -19.41
N TYR A 61 1.58 -1.21 -18.88
CA TYR A 61 1.25 -2.57 -19.34
C TYR A 61 0.40 -3.36 -18.36
N CYS A 62 -0.06 -2.72 -17.29
CA CYS A 62 -0.91 -3.34 -16.26
C CYS A 62 -2.37 -3.29 -16.71
N HIS A 63 -3.02 -4.45 -16.72
CA HIS A 63 -4.43 -4.52 -17.09
C HIS A 63 -5.32 -3.95 -15.98
N GLN A 64 -6.40 -3.32 -16.37
CA GLN A 64 -7.44 -2.91 -15.46
C GLN A 64 -8.18 -4.14 -14.96
N VAL A 65 -8.25 -4.30 -13.64
CA VAL A 65 -8.97 -5.41 -12.99
C VAL A 65 -10.09 -4.83 -12.14
N PRO A 66 -11.33 -5.28 -12.33
CA PRO A 66 -12.43 -4.86 -11.47
C PRO A 66 -12.30 -5.55 -10.10
N LEU A 67 -11.84 -4.81 -9.10
CA LEU A 67 -11.60 -5.33 -7.76
C LEU A 67 -12.91 -5.55 -7.01
N GLU A 68 -13.00 -6.65 -6.27
CA GLU A 68 -14.17 -6.99 -5.48
C GLU A 68 -13.96 -6.79 -3.99
N SER A 69 -12.72 -6.89 -3.50
CA SER A 69 -12.40 -6.54 -2.12
C SER A 69 -10.96 -6.05 -1.98
N VAL A 70 -10.77 -5.17 -1.01
CA VAL A 70 -9.45 -4.71 -0.57
C VAL A 70 -9.45 -4.72 0.95
N ASP A 71 -8.60 -5.58 1.53
CA ASP A 71 -8.37 -5.61 2.97
C ASP A 71 -7.11 -4.83 3.30
N PHE A 72 -7.17 -4.00 4.32
CA PHE A 72 -6.08 -3.11 4.70
C PHE A 72 -5.73 -3.25 6.16
N ASP A 73 -4.45 -3.47 6.45
CA ASP A 73 -3.91 -3.50 7.81
C ASP A 73 -2.74 -2.54 7.94
N LEU A 74 -2.65 -1.86 9.07
CA LEU A 74 -1.55 -0.98 9.41
C LEU A 74 -1.14 -1.24 10.85
N ASP A 75 0.12 -1.63 11.05
CA ASP A 75 0.69 -1.89 12.37
C ASP A 75 1.81 -0.89 12.65
N VAL A 76 1.79 -0.33 13.86
CA VAL A 76 2.80 0.61 14.33
C VAL A 76 3.64 -0.06 15.40
N SER A 77 4.94 -0.15 15.18
CA SER A 77 5.92 -0.65 16.15
C SER A 77 6.77 0.49 16.69
N ASP A 78 7.92 0.18 17.31
CA ASP A 78 8.74 1.22 17.95
C ASP A 78 9.43 2.16 16.96
N ASP A 79 9.73 1.69 15.77
CA ASP A 79 10.51 2.44 14.78
C ASP A 79 9.95 2.35 13.36
N GLU A 80 8.84 1.67 13.15
CA GLU A 80 8.30 1.50 11.81
C GLU A 80 6.78 1.37 11.79
N VAL A 81 6.23 1.67 10.62
CA VAL A 81 4.85 1.35 10.27
C VAL A 81 4.88 0.29 9.17
N LYS A 82 4.16 -0.81 9.38
CA LYS A 82 3.97 -1.85 8.38
C LYS A 82 2.56 -1.76 7.84
N VAL A 83 2.45 -1.73 6.51
CA VAL A 83 1.17 -1.80 5.80
C VAL A 83 1.07 -3.13 5.07
N SER A 84 -0.08 -3.76 5.16
CA SER A 84 -0.41 -4.97 4.41
C SER A 84 -1.75 -4.78 3.71
N CYS A 85 -1.83 -5.21 2.47
CA CYS A 85 -3.07 -5.15 1.68
C CYS A 85 -3.36 -6.50 1.07
N GLY A 86 -4.60 -6.98 1.21
CA GLY A 86 -5.10 -8.15 0.50
C GLY A 86 -6.13 -7.72 -0.53
N VAL A 87 -5.97 -8.14 -1.77
CA VAL A 87 -6.85 -7.75 -2.88
C VAL A 87 -7.42 -9.00 -3.52
N MET A 88 -8.71 -8.98 -3.82
CA MET A 88 -9.40 -10.10 -4.46
C MET A 88 -10.23 -9.62 -5.65
N ALA A 89 -10.22 -10.41 -6.70
CA ALA A 89 -11.06 -10.23 -7.87
C ALA A 89 -11.29 -11.58 -8.56
N ASN A 90 -12.38 -11.68 -9.31
CA ASN A 90 -12.59 -12.77 -10.25
C ASN A 90 -12.31 -12.20 -11.63
N TRP A 91 -11.14 -12.53 -12.18
CA TRP A 91 -10.71 -11.93 -13.45
C TRP A 91 -9.69 -12.81 -14.17
N LYS A 92 -9.26 -12.32 -15.32
CA LYS A 92 -8.38 -13.03 -16.27
C LYS A 92 -6.89 -12.93 -15.96
N THR A 93 -6.51 -12.05 -15.02
CA THR A 93 -5.11 -11.84 -14.63
C THR A 93 -5.02 -11.63 -13.13
N GLY A 94 -3.80 -11.73 -12.58
CA GLY A 94 -3.57 -11.58 -11.15
C GLY A 94 -3.73 -10.14 -10.67
N VAL A 95 -3.77 -9.99 -9.34
CA VAL A 95 -4.01 -8.71 -8.66
C VAL A 95 -2.83 -8.28 -7.78
N GLU A 96 -1.64 -8.84 -8.02
CA GLU A 96 -0.45 -8.50 -7.23
C GLU A 96 -0.02 -7.04 -7.40
N MET A 97 -0.17 -6.49 -8.60
CA MET A 97 0.18 -5.08 -8.83
C MET A 97 -0.80 -4.15 -8.11
N ASP A 98 -2.06 -4.54 -8.05
CA ASP A 98 -3.09 -3.81 -7.29
C ASP A 98 -2.77 -3.83 -5.79
N ALA A 99 -2.37 -4.98 -5.26
CA ALA A 99 -1.98 -5.11 -3.86
C ALA A 99 -0.71 -4.31 -3.53
N LEU A 100 0.32 -4.38 -4.38
CA LEU A 100 1.55 -3.59 -4.23
C LEU A 100 1.27 -2.09 -4.32
N SER A 101 0.39 -1.67 -5.21
CA SER A 101 -0.02 -0.27 -5.36
C SER A 101 -0.77 0.23 -4.13
N CYS A 102 -1.59 -0.63 -3.52
CA CYS A 102 -2.25 -0.34 -2.25
C CYS A 102 -1.21 -0.01 -1.17
N VAL A 103 -0.25 -0.90 -0.97
CA VAL A 103 0.79 -0.74 0.04
C VAL A 103 1.63 0.51 -0.21
N SER A 104 2.12 0.69 -1.43
CA SER A 104 2.99 1.82 -1.76
C SER A 104 2.28 3.16 -1.63
N SER A 105 1.03 3.27 -2.06
CA SER A 105 0.24 4.49 -1.91
C SER A 105 -0.01 4.83 -0.45
N ALA A 106 -0.32 3.81 0.37
CA ALA A 106 -0.51 4.00 1.81
C ALA A 106 0.76 4.48 2.49
N LEU A 107 1.91 3.86 2.19
CA LEU A 107 3.20 4.25 2.78
C LEU A 107 3.62 5.65 2.36
N LEU A 108 3.40 6.03 1.10
CA LEU A 108 3.65 7.39 0.63
C LEU A 108 2.78 8.41 1.37
N THR A 109 1.54 8.06 1.63
CA THR A 109 0.62 8.91 2.40
C THR A 109 1.11 9.08 3.84
N VAL A 110 1.57 8.00 4.47
CA VAL A 110 2.18 8.08 5.80
C VAL A 110 3.37 9.04 5.78
N TRP A 111 4.28 8.88 4.82
CA TRP A 111 5.45 9.76 4.67
C TRP A 111 5.02 11.22 4.53
N ASP A 112 4.10 11.51 3.62
CA ASP A 112 3.63 12.87 3.40
C ASP A 112 3.02 13.49 4.67
N MET A 113 2.26 12.71 5.42
CA MET A 113 1.60 13.21 6.62
C MET A 113 2.57 13.54 7.76
N VAL A 114 3.68 12.79 7.86
CA VAL A 114 4.64 12.92 8.98
C VAL A 114 5.95 13.60 8.56
N LYS A 115 6.09 14.02 7.31
CA LYS A 115 7.35 14.57 6.81
C LYS A 115 7.85 15.77 7.61
N TYR A 116 6.95 16.58 8.20
CA TYR A 116 7.34 17.72 8.99
C TYR A 116 8.07 17.34 10.30
N ILE A 117 7.86 16.12 10.81
CA ILE A 117 8.58 15.58 11.96
C ILE A 117 9.88 14.92 11.52
N GLU A 118 9.87 14.24 10.37
CA GLU A 118 10.99 13.46 9.86
C GLU A 118 12.13 14.30 9.29
N LYS A 119 11.82 15.45 8.69
CA LYS A 119 12.83 16.33 8.09
C LYS A 119 13.85 16.81 9.13
N ASP A 120 15.12 16.86 8.70
CA ASP A 120 16.15 17.58 9.45
C ASP A 120 16.11 19.08 9.16
N GLU A 121 17.04 19.83 9.72
CA GLU A 121 17.14 21.29 9.54
C GLU A 121 17.47 21.72 8.10
N THR A 122 17.96 20.80 7.27
CA THR A 122 18.23 21.05 5.85
C THR A 122 17.05 20.70 4.95
N GLY A 123 15.97 20.14 5.51
CA GLY A 123 14.81 19.68 4.76
C GLY A 123 14.98 18.29 4.15
N ASN A 124 16.02 17.55 4.55
CA ASN A 124 16.29 16.21 4.07
C ASN A 124 15.79 15.12 5.07
N TYR A 125 15.85 13.88 4.66
CA TYR A 125 15.34 12.73 5.42
C TYR A 125 16.48 11.74 5.70
N PRO A 126 17.31 11.99 6.72
CA PRO A 126 18.51 11.15 6.96
C PRO A 126 18.19 9.73 7.39
N SER A 127 17.03 9.49 7.98
CA SER A 127 16.69 8.17 8.51
C SER A 127 15.38 7.58 7.97
N THR A 128 14.56 8.38 7.28
CA THR A 128 13.26 7.93 6.77
C THR A 128 13.46 7.12 5.49
N LYS A 129 12.83 5.95 5.41
CA LYS A 129 12.86 5.16 4.18
C LYS A 129 11.70 4.19 4.14
N MET A 130 11.21 3.96 2.92
CA MET A 130 10.29 2.85 2.64
C MET A 130 11.14 1.65 2.24
N TYR A 131 10.78 0.46 2.70
CA TYR A 131 11.54 -0.74 2.44
C TYR A 131 10.69 -2.00 2.55
N ASP A 132 11.26 -3.11 2.09
CA ASP A 132 10.65 -4.44 2.17
C ASP A 132 9.26 -4.51 1.54
N LEU A 133 9.09 -3.83 0.41
CA LEU A 133 7.86 -3.92 -0.40
C LEU A 133 7.89 -5.23 -1.17
N LYS A 134 6.89 -6.10 -0.92
CA LYS A 134 6.88 -7.45 -1.50
C LYS A 134 5.48 -8.03 -1.59
N VAL A 135 5.34 -9.04 -2.43
CA VAL A 135 4.17 -9.91 -2.45
C VAL A 135 4.37 -10.99 -1.40
N GLU A 136 3.47 -11.03 -0.40
CA GLU A 136 3.49 -12.04 0.65
C GLU A 136 3.01 -13.38 0.12
N ARG A 137 1.92 -13.37 -0.63
CA ARG A 137 1.37 -14.56 -1.27
C ARG A 137 0.44 -14.19 -2.40
N LYS A 138 0.26 -15.13 -3.31
CA LYS A 138 -0.61 -15.01 -4.46
C LYS A 138 -1.36 -16.33 -4.60
N GLU A 139 -2.67 -16.25 -4.79
CA GLU A 139 -3.52 -17.42 -4.96
C GLU A 139 -4.32 -17.30 -6.26
N LYS A 140 -4.47 -18.42 -6.93
CA LYS A 140 -5.33 -18.58 -8.08
C LYS A 140 -6.32 -19.68 -7.76
N GLY A 141 -7.55 -19.26 -7.46
CA GLY A 141 -8.60 -20.18 -7.07
C GLY A 141 -9.22 -20.89 -8.27
N HIS A 142 -10.05 -21.85 -7.97
CA HIS A 142 -10.92 -22.45 -8.97
C HIS A 142 -12.21 -21.66 -9.06
N ALA A 143 -12.70 -21.53 -10.27
CA ALA A 143 -13.99 -20.92 -10.49
C ALA A 143 -15.10 -21.78 -9.86
#